data_eda74cfb4faaa4947b20a9faedaf1121
#
_entry.id   eda74cfb4faaa4947b20a9faedaf1121
#
_cell.length_a   1.000
_cell.length_b   1.000
_cell.length_c   1.000
_cell.angle_alpha   90.00
_cell.angle_beta   90.00
_cell.angle_gamma   90.00
#
_symmetry.space_group_name_H-M   'P 1'
#
loop_
_entity.id
_entity.type
_entity.pdbx_description
1 polymer ?
#
loop_
_entity_poly.entity_id
_entity_poly.type
_entity_poly.pdbx_seq_one_letter_code
_entity_poly.pdbx_strand_id
1 'polypeptide(L)'
;MRENLTKKEIINSIYMQIGYSKKLIEHILEDLFETLLQSLQEKGKVKISNFGTFILRHKKSRIGRNPKTKKEVIILPRKVVKFSPSLLVKQKLNNL
;
A
#
# COMPACT_ATOMS: atom_id res chain seq x y z
N MET A 1 -16.81 -7.51 9.04
CA MET A 1 -16.37 -6.24 9.65
C MET A 1 -14.97 -5.88 9.15
N ARG A 2 -14.80 -4.67 8.68
CA ARG A 2 -13.48 -4.21 8.24
C ARG A 2 -12.73 -3.61 9.42
N GLU A 3 -11.54 -4.11 9.65
CA GLU A 3 -10.60 -3.49 10.57
C GLU A 3 -9.62 -2.63 9.76
N ASN A 4 -9.52 -1.37 10.12
CA ASN A 4 -8.53 -0.47 9.55
C ASN A 4 -7.40 -0.29 10.56
N LEU A 5 -6.23 -0.78 10.20
CA LEU A 5 -5.04 -0.55 11.00
C LEU A 5 -4.58 0.88 10.83
N THR A 6 -4.59 1.65 11.91
CA THR A 6 -4.03 2.98 11.88
C THR A 6 -2.53 2.94 12.19
N LYS A 7 -1.83 4.00 11.80
CA LYS A 7 -0.43 4.18 12.14
C LYS A 7 -0.19 4.04 13.65
N LYS A 8 -1.10 4.61 14.46
CA LYS A 8 -1.03 4.54 15.92
C LYS A 8 -1.11 3.11 16.44
N GLU A 9 -1.98 2.28 15.87
CA GLU A 9 -2.12 0.88 16.24
C GLU A 9 -0.88 0.07 15.89
N ILE A 10 -0.27 0.35 14.73
CA ILE A 10 0.97 -0.30 14.32
C ILE A 10 2.09 0.06 15.29
N ILE A 11 2.22 1.32 15.67
CA ILE A 11 3.21 1.79 16.64
C ILE A 11 3.03 1.10 17.97
N ASN A 12 1.81 1.00 18.46
CA ASN A 12 1.52 0.31 19.73
C ASN A 12 1.87 -1.16 19.68
N SER A 13 1.56 -1.86 18.59
CA SER A 13 1.91 -3.27 18.42
C SER A 13 3.42 -3.48 18.45
N ILE A 14 4.16 -2.66 17.76
CA ILE A 14 5.63 -2.75 17.74
C ILE A 14 6.19 -2.44 19.13
N TYR A 15 5.67 -1.41 19.79
CA TYR A 15 6.07 -1.04 21.14
C TYR A 15 5.90 -2.20 22.12
N MET A 16 4.76 -2.89 22.05
CA MET A 16 4.49 -4.03 22.94
C MET A 16 5.45 -5.19 22.72
N GLN A 17 5.94 -5.39 21.49
CA GLN A 17 6.82 -6.49 21.15
C GLN A 17 8.29 -6.18 21.39
N ILE A 18 8.73 -4.96 21.10
CA ILE A 18 10.14 -4.59 21.11
C ILE A 18 10.52 -3.79 22.35
N GLY A 19 9.59 -2.97 22.88
CA GLY A 19 9.83 -2.19 24.09
C GLY A 19 10.62 -0.89 23.86
N TYR A 20 10.89 -0.51 22.61
CA TYR A 20 11.51 0.78 22.32
C TYR A 20 10.49 1.92 22.47
N SER A 21 11.00 3.15 22.63
CA SER A 21 10.18 4.33 22.74
C SER A 21 9.20 4.45 21.56
N LYS A 22 7.93 4.77 21.87
CA LYS A 22 6.89 4.95 20.83
C LYS A 22 7.28 6.06 19.85
N LYS A 23 7.92 7.11 20.34
CA LYS A 23 8.37 8.22 19.51
C LYS A 23 9.43 7.78 18.51
N LEU A 24 10.37 6.96 18.94
CA LEU A 24 11.39 6.38 18.05
C LEU A 24 10.74 5.50 16.97
N ILE A 25 9.79 4.65 17.37
CA ILE A 25 9.07 3.77 16.45
C ILE A 25 8.31 4.61 15.41
N GLU A 26 7.66 5.68 15.85
CA GLU A 26 6.95 6.60 14.96
C GLU A 26 7.87 7.20 13.90
N HIS A 27 9.05 7.66 14.30
CA HIS A 27 10.04 8.21 13.37
C HIS A 27 10.51 7.17 12.36
N ILE A 28 10.77 5.95 12.81
CA ILE A 28 11.19 4.87 11.92
C ILE A 28 10.11 4.55 10.90
N LEU A 29 8.86 4.49 11.32
CA LEU A 29 7.74 4.22 10.40
C LEU A 29 7.55 5.34 9.39
N GLU A 30 7.65 6.59 9.82
CA GLU A 30 7.54 7.74 8.92
C GLU A 30 8.64 7.71 7.86
N ASP A 31 9.87 7.44 8.27
CA ASP A 31 11.00 7.32 7.35
C ASP A 31 10.81 6.15 6.37
N LEU A 32 10.28 5.03 6.86
CA LEU A 32 9.99 3.87 6.03
C LEU A 32 8.96 4.19 4.94
N PHE A 33 7.85 4.81 5.32
CA PHE A 33 6.80 5.16 4.38
C PHE A 33 7.28 6.21 3.36
N GLU A 34 8.03 7.18 3.81
CA GLU A 34 8.60 8.21 2.93
C GLU A 34 9.57 7.59 1.93
N THR A 35 10.45 6.71 2.38
CA THR A 35 11.39 6.00 1.53
C THR A 35 10.66 5.13 0.51
N LEU A 36 9.60 4.46 0.93
CA LEU A 36 8.77 3.63 0.06
C LEU A 36 8.14 4.46 -1.05
N LEU A 37 7.53 5.60 -0.69
CA LEU A 37 6.91 6.52 -1.65
C LEU A 37 7.93 7.06 -2.64
N GLN A 38 9.07 7.50 -2.14
CA GLN A 38 10.14 8.04 -2.98
C GLN A 38 10.64 7.00 -3.97
N SER A 39 10.86 5.77 -3.51
CA SER A 39 11.30 4.68 -4.38
C SER A 39 10.27 4.33 -5.44
N LEU A 40 8.98 4.37 -5.10
CA LEU A 40 7.91 4.17 -6.07
C LEU A 40 7.89 5.26 -7.13
N GLN A 41 8.08 6.51 -6.74
CA GLN A 41 8.12 7.63 -7.68
C GLN A 41 9.31 7.57 -8.62
N GLU A 42 10.47 7.19 -8.11
CA GLU A 42 11.71 7.14 -8.89
C GLU A 42 11.83 5.90 -9.75
N LYS A 43 11.49 4.73 -9.21
CA LYS A 43 11.71 3.44 -9.87
C LYS A 43 10.43 2.78 -10.39
N GLY A 44 9.29 3.21 -9.90
CA GLY A 44 7.99 2.64 -10.28
C GLY A 44 7.70 1.28 -9.68
N LYS A 45 8.60 0.72 -8.90
CA LYS A 45 8.44 -0.61 -8.32
C LYS A 45 9.30 -0.75 -7.07
N VAL A 46 8.73 -1.31 -6.02
CA VAL A 46 9.46 -1.63 -4.78
C VAL A 46 9.13 -3.05 -4.37
N LYS A 47 10.14 -3.89 -4.27
CA LYS A 47 9.99 -5.27 -3.81
C LYS A 47 10.48 -5.39 -2.37
N ILE A 48 9.62 -5.89 -1.49
CA ILE A 48 9.98 -6.23 -0.13
C ILE A 48 10.03 -7.75 -0.04
N SER A 49 11.22 -8.29 0.18
CA SER A 49 11.44 -9.73 0.21
C SER A 49 10.50 -10.43 1.18
N ASN A 50 9.90 -11.53 0.74
CA ASN A 50 8.95 -12.35 1.50
C ASN A 50 7.65 -11.65 1.90
N PHE A 51 7.43 -10.42 1.49
CA PHE A 51 6.20 -9.70 1.76
C PHE A 51 5.40 -9.44 0.48
N GLY A 52 5.98 -8.74 -0.48
CA GLY A 52 5.30 -8.45 -1.72
C GLY A 52 5.97 -7.34 -2.50
N THR A 53 5.32 -6.94 -3.57
CA THR A 53 5.82 -5.92 -4.47
C THR A 53 4.78 -4.83 -4.68
N PHE A 54 5.19 -3.58 -4.51
CA PHE A 54 4.39 -2.41 -4.85
C PHE A 54 4.77 -1.94 -6.23
N ILE A 55 3.78 -1.73 -7.10
CA ILE A 55 4.00 -1.31 -8.48
C ILE A 55 3.19 -0.04 -8.73
N LEU A 56 3.87 0.99 -9.24
CA LEU A 56 3.20 2.22 -9.66
C LEU A 56 2.76 2.04 -11.11
N ARG A 57 1.46 2.16 -11.35
CA ARG A 57 0.88 2.05 -12.69
C ARG A 57 0.32 3.39 -13.14
N HIS A 58 0.64 3.75 -14.39
CA HIS A 58 0.08 4.93 -15.04
C HIS A 58 -1.11 4.49 -15.87
N LYS A 59 -2.31 4.91 -15.47
CA LYS A 59 -3.52 4.62 -16.24
C LYS A 59 -3.78 5.78 -17.18
N LYS A 60 -3.94 5.47 -18.47
CA LYS A 60 -4.28 6.46 -19.48
C LYS A 60 -5.73 6.91 -19.31
N SER A 61 -6.06 8.10 -19.86
CA SER A 61 -7.44 8.52 -19.91
C SER A 61 -8.26 7.52 -20.72
N ARG A 62 -9.47 7.30 -20.31
CA ARG A 62 -10.39 6.39 -20.99
C ARG A 62 -11.81 6.91 -20.89
N ILE A 63 -12.67 6.42 -21.78
CA ILE A 63 -14.08 6.73 -21.72
C ILE A 63 -14.77 5.66 -20.86
N GLY A 64 -15.33 6.10 -19.74
CA GLY A 64 -16.17 5.26 -18.89
C GLY A 64 -17.63 5.52 -19.15
N ARG A 65 -18.48 4.57 -18.80
CA ARG A 65 -19.93 4.70 -18.94
C ARG A 65 -20.58 4.48 -17.58
N ASN A 66 -21.43 5.43 -17.17
CA ASN A 66 -22.21 5.28 -15.96
C ASN A 66 -23.37 4.30 -16.24
N PRO A 67 -23.45 3.15 -15.56
CA PRO A 67 -24.50 2.15 -15.83
C PRO A 67 -25.91 2.64 -15.50
N LYS A 68 -26.05 3.63 -14.64
CA LYS A 68 -27.37 4.18 -14.28
C LYS A 68 -27.89 5.21 -15.26
N THR A 69 -27.02 6.12 -15.72
CA THR A 69 -27.40 7.22 -16.60
C THR A 69 -27.06 6.96 -18.05
N LYS A 70 -26.26 5.94 -18.33
CA LYS A 70 -25.72 5.60 -19.65
C LYS A 70 -24.93 6.73 -20.30
N LYS A 71 -24.53 7.73 -19.52
CA LYS A 71 -23.69 8.82 -20.00
C LYS A 71 -22.23 8.39 -20.03
N GLU A 72 -21.54 8.82 -21.08
CA GLU A 72 -20.10 8.64 -21.18
C GLU A 72 -19.42 9.71 -20.35
N VAL A 73 -18.41 9.28 -19.58
CA VAL A 73 -17.60 10.16 -18.74
C VAL A 73 -16.14 9.91 -19.07
N ILE A 74 -15.37 10.98 -19.25
CA ILE A 74 -13.94 10.86 -19.46
C ILE A 74 -13.27 10.63 -18.12
N ILE A 75 -12.60 9.47 -18.00
CA ILE A 75 -11.78 9.15 -16.83
C ILE A 75 -10.37 9.67 -17.09
N LEU A 76 -9.94 10.63 -16.27
CA LEU A 76 -8.65 11.27 -16.43
C LEU A 76 -7.50 10.29 -16.18
N PRO A 77 -6.32 10.51 -16.81
CA PRO A 77 -5.13 9.73 -16.53
C PRO A 77 -4.76 9.85 -15.04
N ARG A 78 -4.31 8.77 -14.46
CA ARG A 78 -3.95 8.75 -13.04
C ARG A 78 -2.86 7.73 -12.77
N LYS A 79 -2.18 7.94 -11.65
CA LYS A 79 -1.21 6.97 -11.12
C LYS A 79 -1.91 6.17 -10.02
N VAL A 80 -1.75 4.86 -10.06
CA VAL A 80 -2.27 3.97 -9.02
C VAL A 80 -1.18 3.04 -8.54
N VAL A 81 -1.25 2.66 -7.28
CA VAL A 81 -0.31 1.69 -6.69
C VAL A 81 -1.00 0.34 -6.61
N LYS A 82 -0.37 -0.68 -7.19
CA LYS A 82 -0.83 -2.05 -7.10
C LYS A 82 0.09 -2.82 -6.17
N PHE A 83 -0.49 -3.58 -5.25
CA PHE A 83 0.26 -4.48 -4.39
C PHE A 83 0.09 -5.92 -4.84
N SER A 84 1.21 -6.62 -5.02
CA SER A 84 1.22 -8.04 -5.35
C SER A 84 1.88 -8.79 -4.20
N PRO A 85 1.14 -9.59 -3.42
CA PRO A 85 1.72 -10.32 -2.29
C PRO A 85 2.69 -11.38 -2.76
N SER A 86 3.71 -11.66 -1.94
CA SER A 86 4.66 -12.72 -2.21
C SER A 86 4.01 -14.10 -2.09
N LEU A 87 4.66 -15.12 -2.61
CA LEU A 87 4.19 -16.50 -2.49
C LEU A 87 4.05 -16.90 -1.01
N LEU A 88 5.01 -16.50 -0.19
CA LEU A 88 4.98 -16.79 1.24
C LEU A 88 3.75 -16.20 1.92
N VAL A 89 3.41 -14.94 1.61
CA VAL A 89 2.22 -14.28 2.15
C VAL A 89 0.95 -14.98 1.68
N LYS A 90 0.87 -15.32 0.39
CA LYS A 90 -0.27 -16.04 -0.16
C LYS A 90 -0.47 -17.39 0.53
N GLN A 91 0.60 -18.14 0.76
CA GLN A 91 0.53 -19.43 1.44
C GLN A 91 0.03 -19.28 2.88
N LYS A 92 0.53 -18.29 3.60
CA LYS A 92 0.09 -18.03 4.98
C LYS A 92 -1.39 -17.65 5.05
N LEU A 93 -1.85 -16.84 4.12
CA LEU A 93 -3.26 -16.45 4.06
C LEU A 93 -4.17 -17.62 3.71
N ASN A 94 -3.74 -18.50 2.81
CA ASN A 94 -4.55 -19.65 2.39
C ASN A 94 -4.60 -20.76 3.44
N ASN A 95 -3.70 -20.77 4.40
CA ASN A 95 -3.67 -21.76 5.47
C ASN A 95 -4.44 -21.34 6.73
N LEU A 96 -5.12 -20.22 6.67
CA LEU A 96 -5.95 -19.74 7.79
C LEU A 96 -7.35 -20.38 7.78
#